data_54029df3d938735a1c178a7cb907f24e
#
_entry.id   54029df3d938735a1c178a7cb907f24e
#
_cell.length_a   1.000
_cell.length_b   1.000
_cell.length_c   1.000
_cell.angle_alpha   90.00
_cell.angle_beta   90.00
_cell.angle_gamma   90.00
#
_symmetry.space_group_name_H-M   'P 1'
#
loop_
_entity.id
_entity.type
_entity.pdbx_description
1 polymer ?
#
loop_
_entity_poly.entity_id
_entity_poly.type
_entity_poly.pdbx_seq_one_letter_code
_entity_poly.pdbx_strand_id
1 'polypeptide(L)'
;VVLINYHNINAENFPAEEWLSSSGYLSTTPLPYCGECYEGIVYEKPPPPTAPIARRCPTCTPLRSRLKRLEDARLPFLAHQHTLNGYEWDSPDQQQRVGAVLDWIHGNSDPIDKPAVMLWGKPGNGKSTILHILAKHAIFEGKRALFLTHEGLFADIRASWKSNSLNLHEMLENIDLLCLDELGGLGGGGRWSDWYRSQTREMIGAIYDRWAAKTLAVVATSNLAPKTIIQDLCDNNSAVRSRLGAIFGRPVKMTGHDRRAAVDDGWS
;
A
#
# COMPACT_ATOMS: atom_id res chain seq x y z
N VAL A 1 16.15 -19.93 -21.01
CA VAL A 1 15.48 -18.61 -20.98
C VAL A 1 14.02 -18.89 -20.72
N VAL A 2 13.54 -18.61 -19.52
CA VAL A 2 12.10 -18.72 -19.20
C VAL A 2 11.43 -17.54 -19.90
N LEU A 3 10.62 -17.82 -20.91
CA LEU A 3 9.78 -16.81 -21.56
C LEU A 3 8.68 -16.40 -20.57
N ILE A 4 8.78 -15.21 -20.02
CA ILE A 4 7.77 -14.67 -19.13
C ILE A 4 6.54 -14.32 -19.95
N ASN A 5 5.39 -14.91 -19.61
CA ASN A 5 4.13 -14.55 -20.24
C ASN A 5 3.57 -13.27 -19.61
N TYR A 6 3.96 -12.13 -20.17
CA TYR A 6 3.58 -10.80 -19.68
C TYR A 6 2.06 -10.53 -19.64
N HIS A 7 1.27 -11.28 -20.41
CA HIS A 7 -0.18 -11.07 -20.52
C HIS A 7 -0.96 -11.62 -19.31
N ASN A 8 -0.40 -12.63 -18.61
CA ASN A 8 -1.10 -13.32 -17.53
C ASN A 8 -0.68 -12.90 -16.12
N ILE A 9 0.18 -11.89 -15.98
CA ILE A 9 0.63 -11.42 -14.67
C ILE A 9 -0.42 -10.51 -14.05
N ASN A 10 -0.90 -10.88 -12.86
CA ASN A 10 -1.85 -10.12 -12.04
C ASN A 10 -1.43 -10.08 -10.56
N ALA A 11 -2.26 -9.51 -9.69
CA ALA A 11 -1.97 -9.38 -8.26
C ALA A 11 -1.85 -10.73 -7.52
N GLU A 12 -2.52 -11.77 -8.04
CA GLU A 12 -2.58 -13.10 -7.42
C GLU A 12 -1.44 -14.03 -7.86
N ASN A 13 -0.89 -13.81 -9.06
CA ASN A 13 0.18 -14.61 -9.62
C ASN A 13 1.43 -13.80 -9.94
N PHE A 14 1.66 -12.71 -9.19
CA PHE A 14 2.84 -11.88 -9.35
C PHE A 14 4.11 -12.74 -9.26
N PRO A 15 5.13 -12.49 -10.10
CA PRO A 15 6.26 -13.38 -10.26
C PRO A 15 6.98 -13.74 -8.97
N ALA A 16 7.51 -14.95 -8.96
CA ALA A 16 8.28 -15.49 -7.84
C ALA A 16 9.56 -14.66 -7.55
N GLU A 17 10.11 -14.87 -6.39
CA GLU A 17 11.24 -14.15 -5.82
C GLU A 17 12.45 -14.02 -6.76
N GLU A 18 12.80 -15.11 -7.45
CA GLU A 18 13.92 -15.13 -8.41
C GLU A 18 13.70 -14.15 -9.58
N TRP A 19 12.47 -14.01 -10.02
CA TRP A 19 12.14 -13.09 -11.08
C TRP A 19 12.14 -11.64 -10.60
N LEU A 20 11.63 -11.38 -9.39
CA LEU A 20 11.65 -10.05 -8.76
C LEU A 20 13.08 -9.56 -8.54
N SER A 21 13.97 -10.43 -8.06
CA SER A 21 15.38 -10.10 -7.88
C SER A 21 16.09 -9.84 -9.21
N SER A 22 15.75 -10.57 -10.26
CA SER A 22 16.30 -10.38 -11.61
C SER A 22 15.71 -9.21 -12.38
N SER A 23 14.53 -8.73 -11.95
CA SER A 23 13.77 -7.69 -12.66
C SER A 23 14.13 -6.26 -12.28
N GLY A 24 15.02 -6.06 -11.32
CA GLY A 24 15.42 -4.75 -10.85
C GLY A 24 14.51 -4.15 -9.78
N TYR A 25 13.49 -4.87 -9.32
CA TYR A 25 12.70 -4.44 -8.17
C TYR A 25 13.55 -4.33 -6.89
N LEU A 26 14.51 -5.25 -6.74
CA LEU A 26 15.52 -5.24 -5.66
C LEU A 26 16.95 -5.35 -6.20
N SER A 27 17.15 -5.37 -7.51
CA SER A 27 18.47 -5.48 -8.16
C SER A 27 18.63 -4.37 -9.18
N THR A 28 19.90 -4.08 -9.49
CA THR A 28 20.28 -3.13 -10.55
C THR A 28 20.06 -3.68 -11.97
N THR A 29 19.61 -4.92 -12.10
CA THR A 29 19.40 -5.54 -13.40
C THR A 29 18.01 -5.18 -13.93
N PRO A 30 17.89 -4.43 -15.04
CA PRO A 30 16.62 -4.05 -15.59
C PRO A 30 15.87 -5.27 -16.13
N LEU A 31 14.52 -5.18 -16.07
CA LEU A 31 13.65 -6.19 -16.67
C LEU A 31 14.01 -6.45 -18.13
N PRO A 32 14.04 -7.72 -18.56
CA PRO A 32 14.18 -8.03 -19.97
C PRO A 32 13.03 -7.43 -20.77
N TYR A 33 13.29 -7.10 -22.01
CA TYR A 33 12.26 -6.69 -22.95
C TYR A 33 11.55 -7.91 -23.54
N CYS A 34 10.35 -7.72 -24.08
CA CYS A 34 9.51 -8.82 -24.58
C CYS A 34 10.05 -9.52 -25.86
N GLY A 35 11.12 -9.03 -26.46
CA GLY A 35 11.66 -9.53 -27.72
C GLY A 35 10.99 -8.98 -28.99
N GLU A 36 9.81 -8.37 -28.86
CA GLU A 36 9.05 -7.76 -29.95
C GLU A 36 9.33 -6.26 -30.14
N CYS A 37 10.15 -5.70 -29.26
CA CYS A 37 10.46 -4.28 -29.25
C CYS A 37 11.96 -4.05 -29.05
N TYR A 38 12.42 -2.86 -29.43
CA TYR A 38 13.76 -2.39 -29.12
C TYR A 38 13.67 -1.47 -27.89
N GLU A 39 14.17 -1.93 -26.76
CA GLU A 39 14.19 -1.19 -25.49
C GLU A 39 12.83 -0.58 -25.08
N GLY A 40 11.74 -1.29 -25.31
CA GLY A 40 10.40 -0.83 -24.98
C GLY A 40 9.74 0.04 -26.05
N ILE A 41 10.36 0.19 -27.22
CA ILE A 41 9.84 0.96 -28.35
C ILE A 41 9.57 0.02 -29.52
N VAL A 42 8.41 0.19 -30.15
CA VAL A 42 8.04 -0.44 -31.43
C VAL A 42 8.01 0.63 -32.49
N TYR A 43 8.63 0.35 -33.61
CA TYR A 43 8.64 1.24 -34.77
C TYR A 43 7.62 0.75 -35.81
N GLU A 44 6.56 1.53 -36.00
CA GLU A 44 5.65 1.34 -37.10
C GLU A 44 6.25 1.97 -38.38
N LYS A 45 6.30 1.20 -39.44
CA LYS A 45 6.73 1.68 -40.77
C LYS A 45 5.49 2.06 -41.55
N PRO A 46 5.08 3.33 -41.60
CA PRO A 46 4.03 3.76 -42.51
C PRO A 46 4.55 3.65 -43.97
N PRO A 47 3.66 3.59 -44.95
CA PRO A 47 4.08 3.57 -46.34
C PRO A 47 4.89 4.82 -46.68
N PRO A 48 5.94 4.67 -47.54
CA PRO A 48 6.74 5.80 -47.99
C PRO A 48 5.86 6.92 -48.56
N PRO A 49 6.21 8.20 -48.36
CA PRO A 49 7.50 8.74 -47.90
C PRO A 49 7.59 9.07 -46.39
N THR A 50 6.71 8.54 -45.55
CA THR A 50 6.62 8.89 -44.12
C THR A 50 7.73 8.24 -43.27
N ALA A 51 8.25 8.99 -42.31
CA ALA A 51 9.22 8.47 -41.36
C ALA A 51 8.58 7.44 -40.39
N PRO A 52 9.36 6.47 -39.85
CA PRO A 52 8.86 5.53 -38.85
C PRO A 52 8.34 6.25 -37.62
N ILE A 53 7.18 5.79 -37.13
CA ILE A 53 6.57 6.31 -35.90
C ILE A 53 7.02 5.42 -34.74
N ALA A 54 7.70 6.03 -33.76
CA ALA A 54 8.08 5.35 -32.53
C ALA A 54 6.92 5.34 -31.53
N ARG A 55 6.54 4.18 -31.02
CA ARG A 55 5.52 4.01 -29.98
C ARG A 55 6.04 3.16 -28.83
N ARG A 56 5.51 3.37 -27.64
CA ARG A 56 5.81 2.48 -26.51
C ARG A 56 5.30 1.06 -26.81
N CYS A 57 6.09 0.06 -26.44
CA CYS A 57 5.71 -1.33 -26.64
C CYS A 57 4.44 -1.68 -25.86
N PRO A 58 3.39 -2.17 -26.51
CA PRO A 58 2.12 -2.50 -25.84
C PRO A 58 2.26 -3.70 -24.90
N THR A 59 3.21 -4.60 -25.14
CA THR A 59 3.41 -5.84 -24.37
C THR A 59 4.18 -5.56 -23.06
N CYS A 60 5.33 -4.94 -23.11
CA CYS A 60 6.19 -4.79 -21.92
C CYS A 60 5.96 -3.48 -21.13
N THR A 61 5.43 -2.43 -21.77
CA THR A 61 5.20 -1.14 -21.09
C THR A 61 4.22 -1.24 -19.92
N PRO A 62 3.08 -1.94 -20.01
CA PRO A 62 2.15 -2.07 -18.88
C PRO A 62 2.81 -2.72 -17.66
N LEU A 63 3.56 -3.81 -17.86
CA LEU A 63 4.25 -4.49 -16.76
C LEU A 63 5.33 -3.59 -16.14
N ARG A 64 6.16 -2.93 -16.93
CA ARG A 64 7.16 -1.98 -16.44
C ARG A 64 6.54 -0.85 -15.63
N SER A 65 5.41 -0.32 -16.08
CA SER A 65 4.67 0.69 -15.34
C SER A 65 4.12 0.16 -14.01
N ARG A 66 3.67 -1.10 -13.96
CA ARG A 66 3.24 -1.76 -12.72
C ARG A 66 4.41 -1.95 -11.75
N LEU A 67 5.54 -2.42 -12.24
CA LEU A 67 6.74 -2.60 -11.40
C LEU A 67 7.26 -1.28 -10.86
N LYS A 68 7.26 -0.22 -11.66
CA LYS A 68 7.60 1.11 -11.17
C LYS A 68 6.64 1.56 -10.06
N ARG A 69 5.34 1.34 -10.20
CA ARG A 69 4.39 1.65 -9.13
C ARG A 69 4.59 0.80 -7.89
N LEU A 70 4.99 -0.48 -8.02
CA LEU A 70 5.32 -1.34 -6.87
C LEU A 70 6.53 -0.80 -6.10
N GLU A 71 7.55 -0.35 -6.82
CA GLU A 71 8.73 0.30 -6.23
C GLU A 71 8.33 1.61 -5.51
N ASP A 72 7.58 2.48 -6.20
CA ASP A 72 7.11 3.75 -5.65
C ASP A 72 6.16 3.56 -4.46
N ALA A 73 5.44 2.43 -4.40
CA ALA A 73 4.52 2.10 -3.32
C ALA A 73 5.21 1.73 -2.00
N ARG A 74 6.51 1.55 -1.97
CA ARG A 74 7.31 1.16 -0.79
C ARG A 74 6.83 -0.13 -0.11
N LEU A 75 6.25 -1.05 -0.89
CA LEU A 75 5.84 -2.35 -0.36
C LEU A 75 7.07 -3.15 0.07
N PRO A 76 7.04 -3.83 1.23
CA PRO A 76 8.12 -4.72 1.63
C PRO A 76 8.18 -5.90 0.66
N PHE A 77 9.37 -6.47 0.45
CA PHE A 77 9.58 -7.59 -0.45
C PHE A 77 8.63 -8.76 -0.18
N LEU A 78 8.38 -9.07 1.09
CA LEU A 78 7.46 -10.15 1.49
C LEU A 78 6.02 -9.96 0.94
N ALA A 79 5.64 -8.75 0.58
CA ALA A 79 4.29 -8.47 0.07
C ALA A 79 3.95 -9.25 -1.20
N HIS A 80 4.94 -9.65 -2.01
CA HIS A 80 4.68 -10.43 -3.23
C HIS A 80 4.08 -11.80 -2.94
N GLN A 81 4.38 -12.40 -1.77
CA GLN A 81 3.86 -13.71 -1.37
C GLN A 81 2.41 -13.66 -0.88
N HIS A 82 1.91 -12.49 -0.52
CA HIS A 82 0.57 -12.34 0.03
C HIS A 82 -0.47 -12.27 -1.09
N THR A 83 -1.39 -13.22 -1.11
CA THR A 83 -2.46 -13.31 -2.11
C THR A 83 -3.84 -13.33 -1.45
N LEU A 84 -4.86 -12.90 -2.19
CA LEU A 84 -6.24 -12.94 -1.72
C LEU A 84 -6.76 -14.39 -1.66
N ASN A 85 -6.36 -15.21 -2.63
CA ASN A 85 -6.81 -16.60 -2.76
C ASN A 85 -6.42 -17.50 -1.57
N GLY A 86 -5.37 -17.16 -0.84
CA GLY A 86 -4.95 -17.89 0.35
C GLY A 86 -5.35 -17.22 1.68
N TYR A 87 -6.11 -16.11 1.62
CA TYR A 87 -6.42 -15.35 2.81
C TYR A 87 -7.68 -15.86 3.53
N GLU A 88 -7.52 -16.26 4.79
CA GLU A 88 -8.62 -16.66 5.65
C GLU A 88 -9.20 -15.44 6.38
N TRP A 89 -10.51 -15.21 6.24
CA TRP A 89 -11.20 -14.10 6.87
C TRP A 89 -11.53 -14.42 8.34
N ASP A 90 -11.23 -13.50 9.25
CA ASP A 90 -11.54 -13.65 10.67
C ASP A 90 -13.03 -13.49 10.98
N SER A 91 -13.73 -12.73 10.16
CA SER A 91 -15.16 -12.46 10.33
C SER A 91 -15.83 -11.96 9.06
N PRO A 92 -17.16 -12.12 8.94
CA PRO A 92 -17.93 -11.54 7.83
C PRO A 92 -17.81 -10.01 7.76
N ASP A 93 -17.74 -9.31 8.90
CA ASP A 93 -17.56 -7.85 8.95
C ASP A 93 -16.21 -7.42 8.34
N GLN A 94 -15.13 -8.15 8.64
CA GLN A 94 -13.83 -7.94 8.02
C GLN A 94 -13.90 -8.15 6.50
N GLN A 95 -14.45 -9.28 6.06
CA GLN A 95 -14.60 -9.61 4.64
C GLN A 95 -15.40 -8.55 3.89
N GLN A 96 -16.52 -8.11 4.45
CA GLN A 96 -17.37 -7.07 3.85
C GLN A 96 -16.64 -5.74 3.72
N ARG A 97 -15.97 -5.30 4.79
CA ARG A 97 -15.30 -4.00 4.84
C ARG A 97 -14.08 -3.94 3.92
N VAL A 98 -13.29 -4.98 3.91
CA VAL A 98 -12.14 -5.11 2.99
C VAL A 98 -12.63 -5.35 1.56
N GLY A 99 -13.71 -6.11 1.39
CA GLY A 99 -14.38 -6.33 0.10
C GLY A 99 -14.80 -5.02 -0.55
N ALA A 100 -15.35 -4.06 0.20
CA ALA A 100 -15.71 -2.75 -0.33
C ALA A 100 -14.49 -1.96 -0.87
N VAL A 101 -13.31 -2.15 -0.27
CA VAL A 101 -12.07 -1.56 -0.80
C VAL A 101 -11.65 -2.26 -2.10
N LEU A 102 -11.76 -3.59 -2.16
CA LEU A 102 -11.49 -4.36 -3.38
C LEU A 102 -12.46 -3.98 -4.51
N ASP A 103 -13.75 -3.84 -4.22
CA ASP A 103 -14.74 -3.40 -5.20
C ASP A 103 -14.41 -2.03 -5.78
N TRP A 104 -13.99 -1.08 -4.93
CA TRP A 104 -13.50 0.21 -5.40
C TRP A 104 -12.23 0.09 -6.24
N ILE A 105 -11.29 -0.76 -5.83
CA ILE A 105 -10.05 -1.01 -6.58
C ILE A 105 -10.38 -1.51 -7.98
N HIS A 106 -11.27 -2.50 -8.10
CA HIS A 106 -11.66 -3.14 -9.36
C HIS A 106 -12.69 -2.34 -10.18
N GLY A 107 -13.15 -1.18 -9.69
CA GLY A 107 -14.12 -0.35 -10.40
C GLY A 107 -15.56 -0.86 -10.31
N ASN A 108 -15.86 -1.73 -9.35
CA ASN A 108 -17.20 -2.29 -9.11
C ASN A 108 -18.07 -1.40 -8.21
N SER A 109 -17.56 -0.26 -7.74
CA SER A 109 -18.27 0.73 -6.93
C SER A 109 -18.13 2.13 -7.51
N ASP A 110 -18.89 3.11 -6.96
CA ASP A 110 -18.78 4.50 -7.40
C ASP A 110 -17.33 5.00 -7.24
N PRO A 111 -16.68 5.47 -8.30
CA PRO A 111 -15.31 5.96 -8.25
C PRO A 111 -15.14 7.22 -7.37
N ILE A 112 -16.22 7.94 -7.10
CA ILE A 112 -16.21 9.11 -6.23
C ILE A 112 -16.08 8.69 -4.77
N ASP A 113 -16.70 7.59 -4.36
CA ASP A 113 -16.63 7.12 -2.98
C ASP A 113 -15.28 6.45 -2.68
N LYS A 114 -14.48 7.12 -1.86
CA LYS A 114 -13.20 6.62 -1.41
C LYS A 114 -13.35 5.81 -0.12
N PRO A 115 -13.26 4.49 -0.18
CA PRO A 115 -13.43 3.66 1.00
C PRO A 115 -12.32 3.91 2.02
N ALA A 116 -12.67 3.76 3.30
CA ALA A 116 -11.69 3.77 4.37
C ALA A 116 -12.00 2.67 5.39
N VAL A 117 -10.97 1.92 5.77
CA VAL A 117 -11.07 0.80 6.73
C VAL A 117 -9.90 0.85 7.70
N MET A 118 -10.20 0.69 8.98
CA MET A 118 -9.19 0.49 10.02
C MET A 118 -9.33 -0.91 10.62
N LEU A 119 -8.25 -1.68 10.58
CA LEU A 119 -8.14 -3.02 11.16
C LEU A 119 -7.29 -2.93 12.44
N TRP A 120 -7.78 -3.47 13.55
CA TRP A 120 -7.03 -3.45 14.80
C TRP A 120 -7.08 -4.77 15.54
N GLY A 121 -6.06 -5.09 16.32
CA GLY A 121 -6.00 -6.34 17.07
C GLY A 121 -4.58 -6.79 17.33
N LYS A 122 -4.43 -7.97 17.94
CA LYS A 122 -3.12 -8.52 18.32
C LYS A 122 -2.16 -8.63 17.11
N PRO A 123 -0.83 -8.56 17.33
CA PRO A 123 0.15 -8.90 16.32
C PRO A 123 -0.07 -10.29 15.72
N GLY A 124 0.37 -10.50 14.49
CA GLY A 124 0.37 -11.81 13.83
C GLY A 124 -0.94 -12.22 13.16
N ASN A 125 -2.06 -11.56 13.41
CA ASN A 125 -3.37 -11.95 12.87
C ASN A 125 -3.65 -11.52 11.40
N GLY A 126 -2.62 -11.15 10.64
CA GLY A 126 -2.75 -10.92 9.19
C GLY A 126 -3.19 -9.51 8.78
N LYS A 127 -3.16 -8.50 9.67
CA LYS A 127 -3.52 -7.11 9.32
C LYS A 127 -2.66 -6.54 8.20
N SER A 128 -1.34 -6.60 8.34
CA SER A 128 -0.39 -6.09 7.33
C SER A 128 -0.50 -6.88 6.02
N THR A 129 -0.81 -8.18 6.09
CA THR A 129 -1.08 -9.02 4.92
C THR A 129 -2.20 -8.44 4.06
N ILE A 130 -3.30 -7.99 4.68
CA ILE A 130 -4.41 -7.33 3.95
C ILE A 130 -3.93 -6.05 3.26
N LEU A 131 -3.14 -5.22 3.94
CA LEU A 131 -2.62 -4.00 3.33
C LEU A 131 -1.77 -4.30 2.09
N HIS A 132 -0.91 -5.33 2.18
CA HIS A 132 -0.07 -5.77 1.05
C HIS A 132 -0.92 -6.25 -0.12
N ILE A 133 -1.97 -7.06 0.15
CA ILE A 133 -2.90 -7.55 -0.88
C ILE A 133 -3.59 -6.37 -1.56
N LEU A 134 -4.20 -5.47 -0.79
CA LEU A 134 -4.92 -4.32 -1.32
C LEU A 134 -4.04 -3.39 -2.14
N ALA A 135 -2.81 -3.10 -1.66
CA ALA A 135 -1.87 -2.27 -2.40
C ALA A 135 -1.46 -2.90 -3.74
N LYS A 136 -1.19 -4.22 -3.76
CA LYS A 136 -0.89 -4.94 -5.01
C LYS A 136 -2.07 -4.87 -6.00
N HIS A 137 -3.28 -5.19 -5.54
CA HIS A 137 -4.47 -5.09 -6.39
C HIS A 137 -4.64 -3.69 -6.97
N ALA A 138 -4.51 -2.65 -6.15
CA ALA A 138 -4.60 -1.26 -6.59
C ALA A 138 -3.57 -0.93 -7.68
N ILE A 139 -2.31 -1.35 -7.51
CA ILE A 139 -1.22 -1.14 -8.46
C ILE A 139 -1.50 -1.85 -9.79
N PHE A 140 -1.99 -3.10 -9.74
CA PHE A 140 -2.30 -3.87 -10.94
C PHE A 140 -3.50 -3.32 -11.70
N GLU A 141 -4.44 -2.67 -11.00
CA GLU A 141 -5.56 -1.91 -11.59
C GLU A 141 -5.19 -0.47 -11.96
N GLY A 142 -3.91 -0.14 -11.96
CA GLY A 142 -3.40 1.13 -12.45
C GLY A 142 -3.47 2.29 -11.46
N LYS A 143 -3.91 2.06 -10.22
CA LYS A 143 -3.94 3.06 -9.15
C LYS A 143 -2.56 3.24 -8.53
N ARG A 144 -2.32 4.39 -7.93
CA ARG A 144 -1.10 4.68 -7.17
C ARG A 144 -1.35 4.39 -5.70
N ALA A 145 -0.77 3.32 -5.20
CA ALA A 145 -0.79 2.97 -3.79
C ALA A 145 0.51 3.41 -3.11
N LEU A 146 0.40 3.76 -1.82
CA LEU A 146 1.56 4.03 -0.95
C LEU A 146 1.40 3.23 0.34
N PHE A 147 2.40 2.41 0.64
CA PHE A 147 2.50 1.69 1.90
C PHE A 147 3.49 2.38 2.82
N LEU A 148 3.06 2.69 4.03
CA LEU A 148 3.88 3.32 5.06
C LEU A 148 3.61 2.64 6.40
N THR A 149 4.66 2.39 7.17
CA THR A 149 4.51 2.18 8.60
C THR A 149 4.52 3.54 9.31
N HIS A 150 3.78 3.66 10.40
CA HIS A 150 3.72 4.91 11.16
C HIS A 150 5.10 5.37 11.65
N GLU A 151 5.92 4.44 12.14
CA GLU A 151 7.29 4.73 12.56
C GLU A 151 8.22 5.07 11.39
N GLY A 152 8.09 4.35 10.27
CA GLY A 152 8.88 4.59 9.06
C GLY A 152 8.63 5.97 8.49
N LEU A 153 7.37 6.42 8.43
CA LEU A 153 7.04 7.78 8.02
C LEU A 153 7.73 8.83 8.87
N PHE A 154 7.74 8.65 10.20
CA PHE A 154 8.37 9.62 11.10
C PHE A 154 9.89 9.55 11.09
N ALA A 155 10.47 8.38 10.78
CA ALA A 155 11.90 8.28 10.51
C ALA A 155 12.28 9.07 9.25
N ASP A 156 11.49 8.97 8.18
CA ASP A 156 11.68 9.73 6.95
C ASP A 156 11.53 11.24 7.16
N ILE A 157 10.51 11.68 7.90
CA ILE A 157 10.34 13.09 8.27
C ILE A 157 11.56 13.62 9.04
N ARG A 158 12.08 12.86 10.02
CA ARG A 158 13.28 13.25 10.76
C ARG A 158 14.53 13.31 9.88
N ALA A 159 14.70 12.36 8.99
CA ALA A 159 15.82 12.35 8.06
C ALA A 159 15.79 13.55 7.09
N SER A 160 14.60 13.98 6.70
CA SER A 160 14.40 15.11 5.78
C SER A 160 14.63 16.50 6.41
N TRP A 161 14.72 16.63 7.73
CA TRP A 161 14.95 17.93 8.39
C TRP A 161 16.22 18.63 7.93
N LYS A 162 17.23 17.87 7.52
CA LYS A 162 18.48 18.44 6.98
C LYS A 162 18.36 18.91 5.54
N SER A 163 17.40 18.39 4.76
CA SER A 163 17.25 18.64 3.33
C SER A 163 16.00 19.46 2.98
N ASN A 164 15.12 19.71 3.95
CA ASN A 164 13.80 20.34 3.75
C ASN A 164 12.96 19.70 2.62
N SER A 165 13.15 18.39 2.37
CA SER A 165 12.75 17.71 1.15
C SER A 165 11.51 16.82 1.28
N LEU A 166 10.98 16.57 2.50
CA LEU A 166 9.83 15.69 2.68
C LEU A 166 8.65 16.48 3.28
N ASN A 167 7.65 16.68 2.43
CA ASN A 167 6.37 17.25 2.82
C ASN A 167 5.30 16.15 2.76
N LEU A 168 4.63 15.87 3.87
CA LEU A 168 3.58 14.87 3.95
C LEU A 168 2.45 15.10 2.93
N HIS A 169 2.08 16.36 2.69
CA HIS A 169 1.08 16.72 1.70
C HIS A 169 1.52 16.33 0.29
N GLU A 170 2.78 16.61 -0.06
CA GLU A 170 3.36 16.22 -1.35
C GLU A 170 3.42 14.69 -1.52
N MET A 171 3.79 13.96 -0.46
CA MET A 171 3.77 12.48 -0.49
C MET A 171 2.39 11.93 -0.80
N LEU A 172 1.34 12.53 -0.28
CA LEU A 172 -0.03 12.09 -0.48
C LEU A 172 -0.64 12.63 -1.79
N GLU A 173 -0.09 13.70 -2.39
CA GLU A 173 -0.72 14.47 -3.47
C GLU A 173 -1.15 13.61 -4.66
N ASN A 174 -0.34 12.65 -5.01
CA ASN A 174 -0.57 11.82 -6.18
C ASN A 174 -0.94 10.38 -5.86
N ILE A 175 -1.45 10.10 -4.65
CA ILE A 175 -1.78 8.75 -4.20
C ILE A 175 -3.29 8.55 -4.25
N ASP A 176 -3.72 7.39 -4.77
CA ASP A 176 -5.12 6.96 -4.82
C ASP A 176 -5.50 6.12 -3.59
N LEU A 177 -4.55 5.31 -3.07
CA LEU A 177 -4.72 4.44 -1.92
C LEU A 177 -3.54 4.59 -0.95
N LEU A 178 -3.82 4.98 0.29
CA LEU A 178 -2.86 4.93 1.40
C LEU A 178 -3.07 3.65 2.22
N CYS A 179 -2.03 2.85 2.35
CA CYS A 179 -1.93 1.72 3.26
C CYS A 179 -1.03 2.11 4.44
N LEU A 180 -1.63 2.49 5.57
CA LEU A 180 -0.91 2.93 6.77
C LEU A 180 -0.85 1.79 7.78
N ASP A 181 0.32 1.19 7.93
CA ASP A 181 0.54 0.07 8.83
C ASP A 181 1.01 0.53 10.22
N GLU A 182 0.63 -0.23 11.22
CA GLU A 182 1.05 -0.05 12.62
C GLU A 182 0.79 1.35 13.19
N LEU A 183 -0.40 1.92 12.93
CA LEU A 183 -0.78 3.20 13.52
C LEU A 183 -0.68 3.13 15.06
N GLY A 184 0.21 3.95 15.61
CA GLY A 184 0.59 3.91 17.02
C GLY A 184 1.90 3.15 17.28
N GLY A 185 2.59 2.64 16.24
CA GLY A 185 3.86 1.93 16.34
C GLY A 185 3.73 0.52 16.92
N LEU A 186 4.85 -0.10 17.26
CA LEU A 186 4.94 -1.50 17.71
C LEU A 186 4.35 -1.76 19.11
N GLY A 187 3.69 -0.78 19.73
CA GLY A 187 2.95 -0.97 21.00
C GLY A 187 3.86 -1.21 22.23
N GLY A 188 5.13 -0.91 22.14
CA GLY A 188 6.02 -0.95 23.29
C GLY A 188 5.66 0.17 24.28
N GLY A 189 5.25 -0.18 25.50
CA GLY A 189 4.76 0.68 26.60
C GLY A 189 5.55 1.95 26.97
N GLY A 190 6.13 2.61 25.98
CA GLY A 190 6.82 3.88 26.09
C GLY A 190 5.84 5.06 25.92
N ARG A 191 6.06 6.10 26.69
CA ARG A 191 5.36 7.38 26.52
C ARG A 191 5.75 7.98 25.17
N TRP A 192 4.75 8.22 24.31
CA TRP A 192 4.95 8.94 23.06
C TRP A 192 5.51 10.34 23.35
N SER A 193 6.56 10.76 22.64
CA SER A 193 7.07 12.13 22.77
C SER A 193 6.05 13.14 22.23
N ASP A 194 6.07 14.38 22.74
CA ASP A 194 5.17 15.43 22.27
C ASP A 194 5.33 15.70 20.78
N TRP A 195 6.56 15.58 20.27
CA TRP A 195 6.81 15.66 18.84
C TRP A 195 6.09 14.56 18.07
N TYR A 196 6.19 13.29 18.51
CA TYR A 196 5.53 12.16 17.86
C TYR A 196 4.00 12.34 17.82
N ARG A 197 3.42 12.80 18.92
CA ARG A 197 1.99 13.11 19.02
C ARG A 197 1.58 14.25 18.10
N SER A 198 2.40 15.30 18.03
CA SER A 198 2.15 16.43 17.14
C SER A 198 2.17 15.99 15.67
N GLN A 199 3.18 15.23 15.26
CA GLN A 199 3.27 14.72 13.90
C GLN A 199 2.13 13.75 13.55
N THR A 200 1.69 12.93 14.51
CA THR A 200 0.52 12.07 14.30
C THR A 200 -0.76 12.89 14.07
N ARG A 201 -0.95 13.97 14.82
CA ARG A 201 -2.11 14.86 14.62
C ARG A 201 -2.10 15.54 13.25
N GLU A 202 -0.93 15.99 12.81
CA GLU A 202 -0.72 16.60 11.49
C GLU A 202 -0.98 15.57 10.37
N MET A 203 -0.43 14.37 10.49
CA MET A 203 -0.68 13.26 9.55
C MET A 203 -2.17 12.94 9.42
N ILE A 204 -2.87 12.81 10.54
CA ILE A 204 -4.33 12.52 10.52
C ILE A 204 -5.08 13.68 9.87
N GLY A 205 -4.64 14.93 10.09
CA GLY A 205 -5.18 16.10 9.41
C GLY A 205 -5.06 16.01 7.90
N ALA A 206 -3.85 15.79 7.40
CA ALA A 206 -3.57 15.68 5.98
C ALA A 206 -4.33 14.54 5.30
N ILE A 207 -4.41 13.39 5.96
CA ILE A 207 -5.18 12.23 5.48
C ILE A 207 -6.68 12.59 5.40
N TYR A 208 -7.22 13.22 6.45
CA TYR A 208 -8.62 13.61 6.50
C TYR A 208 -8.99 14.57 5.36
N ASP A 209 -8.17 15.59 5.12
CA ASP A 209 -8.41 16.60 4.09
C ASP A 209 -8.49 15.96 2.69
N ARG A 210 -7.61 15.03 2.39
CA ARG A 210 -7.59 14.29 1.12
C ARG A 210 -8.77 13.30 1.00
N TRP A 211 -9.09 12.60 2.07
CA TRP A 211 -10.22 11.68 2.10
C TRP A 211 -11.55 12.44 1.97
N ALA A 212 -11.73 13.52 2.70
CA ALA A 212 -12.93 14.37 2.63
C ALA A 212 -13.11 15.02 1.24
N ALA A 213 -12.01 15.37 0.58
CA ALA A 213 -12.00 15.83 -0.81
C ALA A 213 -12.26 14.70 -1.82
N LYS A 214 -12.50 13.46 -1.38
CA LYS A 214 -12.74 12.28 -2.25
C LYS A 214 -11.58 11.96 -3.21
N THR A 215 -10.36 12.28 -2.82
CA THR A 215 -9.15 12.04 -3.62
C THR A 215 -8.28 10.90 -3.10
N LEU A 216 -8.56 10.36 -1.90
CA LEU A 216 -7.74 9.35 -1.24
C LEU A 216 -8.60 8.28 -0.57
N ALA A 217 -8.40 7.01 -0.92
CA ALA A 217 -8.85 5.86 -0.14
C ALA A 217 -7.81 5.53 0.94
N VAL A 218 -8.25 5.02 2.10
CA VAL A 218 -7.35 4.80 3.24
C VAL A 218 -7.60 3.45 3.90
N VAL A 219 -6.57 2.64 4.03
CA VAL A 219 -6.62 1.44 4.86
C VAL A 219 -5.53 1.54 5.91
N ALA A 220 -5.92 1.44 7.17
CA ALA A 220 -4.98 1.52 8.28
C ALA A 220 -5.02 0.28 9.16
N THR A 221 -3.89 -0.06 9.78
CA THR A 221 -3.84 -1.10 10.81
C THR A 221 -3.30 -0.55 12.12
N SER A 222 -3.63 -1.23 13.22
CA SER A 222 -3.05 -0.93 14.53
C SER A 222 -3.03 -2.16 15.43
N ASN A 223 -2.02 -2.24 16.26
CA ASN A 223 -1.99 -3.17 17.40
C ASN A 223 -2.70 -2.59 18.63
N LEU A 224 -3.00 -1.29 18.61
CA LEU A 224 -3.70 -0.57 19.67
C LEU A 224 -5.20 -0.56 19.42
N ALA A 225 -5.98 -0.60 20.49
CA ALA A 225 -7.42 -0.35 20.39
C ALA A 225 -7.68 1.11 19.99
N PRO A 226 -8.76 1.40 19.23
CA PRO A 226 -9.08 2.78 18.83
C PRO A 226 -9.15 3.76 19.99
N LYS A 227 -9.66 3.33 21.14
CA LYS A 227 -9.70 4.13 22.36
C LYS A 227 -8.31 4.53 22.84
N THR A 228 -7.36 3.60 22.82
CA THR A 228 -5.96 3.84 23.20
C THR A 228 -5.28 4.83 22.25
N ILE A 229 -5.53 4.73 20.94
CA ILE A 229 -5.01 5.69 19.95
C ILE A 229 -5.48 7.10 20.30
N ILE A 230 -6.75 7.28 20.61
CA ILE A 230 -7.30 8.60 20.95
C ILE A 230 -6.72 9.13 22.26
N GLN A 231 -6.67 8.29 23.29
CA GLN A 231 -6.25 8.69 24.64
C GLN A 231 -4.76 8.95 24.72
N ASP A 232 -3.97 8.00 24.25
CA ASP A 232 -2.53 7.97 24.54
C ASP A 232 -1.69 8.62 23.44
N LEU A 233 -2.11 8.44 22.18
CA LEU A 233 -1.38 8.95 21.02
C LEU A 233 -1.84 10.35 20.61
N CYS A 234 -3.11 10.66 20.79
CA CYS A 234 -3.70 11.93 20.34
C CYS A 234 -4.12 12.85 21.48
N ASP A 235 -3.71 12.60 22.73
CA ASP A 235 -3.98 13.42 23.92
C ASP A 235 -5.48 13.73 24.12
N ASN A 236 -6.38 12.79 23.81
CA ASN A 236 -7.84 13.01 23.80
C ASN A 236 -8.28 14.18 22.91
N ASN A 237 -7.50 14.57 21.92
CA ASN A 237 -7.84 15.69 21.05
C ASN A 237 -9.15 15.43 20.31
N SER A 238 -10.16 16.27 20.57
CA SER A 238 -11.50 16.11 20.02
C SER A 238 -11.56 16.23 18.51
N ALA A 239 -10.73 17.09 17.90
CA ALA A 239 -10.68 17.26 16.45
C ALA A 239 -10.10 16.00 15.78
N VAL A 240 -9.04 15.42 16.34
CA VAL A 240 -8.45 14.17 15.83
C VAL A 240 -9.43 13.01 15.97
N ARG A 241 -10.10 12.92 17.13
CA ARG A 241 -11.16 11.92 17.35
C ARG A 241 -12.26 12.02 16.31
N SER A 242 -12.73 13.24 16.04
CA SER A 242 -13.78 13.51 15.04
C SER A 242 -13.31 13.08 13.64
N ARG A 243 -12.08 13.43 13.23
CA ARG A 243 -11.51 13.07 11.94
C ARG A 243 -11.35 11.56 11.77
N LEU A 244 -10.78 10.87 12.76
CA LEU A 244 -10.66 9.41 12.71
C LEU A 244 -12.02 8.72 12.65
N GLY A 245 -13.00 9.25 13.41
CA GLY A 245 -14.39 8.77 13.37
C GLY A 245 -15.05 8.98 12.01
N ALA A 246 -14.80 10.12 11.36
CA ALA A 246 -15.32 10.41 10.03
C ALA A 246 -14.67 9.50 8.96
N ILE A 247 -13.35 9.33 8.98
CA ILE A 247 -12.63 8.50 8.02
C ILE A 247 -13.03 7.02 8.15
N PHE A 248 -12.89 6.44 9.34
CA PHE A 248 -12.95 4.98 9.51
C PHE A 248 -14.31 4.47 10.04
N GLY A 249 -15.16 5.37 10.54
CA GLY A 249 -16.41 4.95 11.18
C GLY A 249 -16.14 3.97 12.33
N ARG A 250 -16.64 2.75 12.20
CA ARG A 250 -16.42 1.67 13.17
C ARG A 250 -15.21 0.82 12.75
N PRO A 251 -14.06 0.89 13.44
CA PRO A 251 -12.91 0.05 13.15
C PRO A 251 -13.18 -1.45 13.34
N VAL A 252 -12.64 -2.28 12.48
CA VAL A 252 -12.82 -3.74 12.50
C VAL A 252 -11.82 -4.37 13.47
N LYS A 253 -12.32 -5.10 14.45
CA LYS A 253 -11.47 -5.86 15.36
C LYS A 253 -11.13 -7.21 14.75
N MET A 254 -9.83 -7.48 14.64
CA MET A 254 -9.31 -8.76 14.20
C MET A 254 -9.00 -9.64 15.42
N THR A 255 -9.60 -10.82 15.46
CA THR A 255 -9.53 -11.77 16.60
C THR A 255 -8.84 -13.06 16.26
N GLY A 256 -8.40 -13.25 15.01
CA GLY A 256 -7.71 -14.44 14.52
C GLY A 256 -6.44 -14.77 15.31
N HIS A 257 -6.02 -16.02 15.20
CA HIS A 257 -4.76 -16.50 15.78
C HIS A 257 -3.54 -15.86 15.11
N ASP A 258 -2.38 -15.99 15.72
CA ASP A 258 -1.11 -15.59 15.09
C ASP A 258 -0.84 -16.51 13.88
N ARG A 259 -0.78 -15.93 12.69
CA ARG A 259 -0.56 -16.64 11.41
C ARG A 259 0.92 -16.77 11.06
N ARG A 260 1.81 -16.19 11.87
CA ARG A 260 3.23 -16.46 11.73
C ARG A 260 3.42 -17.92 12.05
N ALA A 261 4.15 -18.64 11.18
CA ALA A 261 4.46 -20.05 11.46
C ALA A 261 4.87 -20.17 12.93
N ALA A 262 4.32 -21.17 13.62
CA ALA A 262 4.78 -21.48 14.96
C ALA A 262 6.28 -21.75 14.87
N VAL A 263 7.06 -20.72 15.14
CA VAL A 263 8.47 -20.87 15.45
C VAL A 263 8.41 -21.67 16.74
N ASP A 264 8.88 -22.89 16.69
CA ASP A 264 9.04 -23.73 17.86
C ASP A 264 9.79 -22.91 18.90
N ASP A 265 9.08 -22.54 19.99
CA ASP A 265 9.38 -21.33 20.76
C ASP A 265 10.63 -21.47 21.61
N GLY A 266 11.79 -21.43 21.01
CA GLY A 266 13.02 -21.16 21.74
C GLY A 266 13.09 -19.76 22.38
N TRP A 267 11.96 -18.98 22.33
CA TRP A 267 11.85 -17.61 22.86
C TRP A 267 10.85 -17.45 24.01
N SER A 268 10.24 -18.55 24.51
CA SER A 268 9.35 -18.55 25.70
C SER A 268 10.12 -18.80 27.00
#